data_0ace2904c5b3da1a0d98cd7d6294d766
#
_entry.id   0ace2904c5b3da1a0d98cd7d6294d766
#
_cell.length_a   1.000
_cell.length_b   1.000
_cell.length_c   1.000
_cell.angle_alpha   90.00
_cell.angle_beta   90.00
_cell.angle_gamma   90.00
#
_symmetry.space_group_name_H-M   'P 1'
#
loop_
_entity.id
_entity.type
_entity.pdbx_description
1 polymer ?
#
loop_
_entity_poly.entity_id
_entity_poly.type
_entity_poly.pdbx_seq_one_letter_code
_entity_poly.pdbx_strand_id
1 'polypeptide(L)'
;MKWKISDYKIDSFVYMGNKNSKVISSYNKKSLLINLNEDPNKIFKQKREIQSMTSDEIKKFINEEKKEGNFDLKSEIIEKTQRTSNSFSIIILTILGFSISVKKKKGGLGLKLTLGILMCFIYIFLMKFSTTLTLNGEMGPRSAIWLPNIIFLIISLYSFKKLAY
;
A
#
# COMPACT_ATOMS: atom_id res chain seq x y z
N MET A 1 27.62 7.17 -14.01
CA MET A 1 27.09 8.47 -13.57
C MET A 1 27.51 8.71 -12.12
N LYS A 2 28.04 9.87 -11.76
CA LYS A 2 28.49 10.14 -10.38
C LYS A 2 27.37 10.84 -9.60
N TRP A 3 26.93 10.23 -8.51
CA TRP A 3 25.92 10.81 -7.61
C TRP A 3 26.60 11.67 -6.56
N LYS A 4 26.11 12.88 -6.36
CA LYS A 4 26.53 13.75 -5.27
C LYS A 4 25.47 13.71 -4.17
N ILE A 5 25.81 13.07 -3.04
CA ILE A 5 24.99 13.12 -1.85
C ILE A 5 25.50 14.27 -1.01
N SER A 6 24.61 15.22 -0.66
CA SER A 6 24.92 16.34 0.23
C SER A 6 24.30 16.08 1.61
N ASP A 7 24.99 16.51 2.66
CA ASP A 7 24.53 16.46 4.06
C ASP A 7 24.10 15.06 4.55
N TYR A 8 25.01 14.09 4.43
CA TYR A 8 24.73 12.71 4.85
C TYR A 8 25.44 12.35 6.16
N LYS A 9 24.79 11.47 6.93
CA LYS A 9 25.30 10.89 8.17
C LYS A 9 25.57 9.40 7.94
N ILE A 10 26.78 8.98 8.25
CA ILE A 10 27.15 7.56 8.21
C ILE A 10 27.17 7.03 9.63
N ASP A 11 26.27 6.11 9.94
CA ASP A 11 26.26 5.39 11.19
C ASP A 11 26.76 3.96 10.93
N SER A 12 27.89 3.59 11.54
CA SER A 12 28.39 2.22 11.48
C SER A 12 27.88 1.41 12.68
N PHE A 13 27.26 0.28 12.39
CA PHE A 13 26.69 -0.62 13.38
C PHE A 13 27.51 -1.92 13.45
N VAL A 14 27.83 -2.38 14.65
CA VAL A 14 28.34 -3.73 14.86
C VAL A 14 27.20 -4.60 15.39
N TYR A 15 26.89 -5.64 14.67
CA TYR A 15 25.94 -6.65 15.10
C TYR A 15 26.66 -7.62 16.06
N MET A 16 26.47 -7.45 17.36
CA MET A 16 26.75 -8.48 18.35
C MET A 16 25.49 -9.33 18.52
N GLY A 17 25.56 -10.58 18.17
CA GLY A 17 24.55 -11.64 18.00
C GLY A 17 23.35 -11.74 18.93
N ASN A 18 22.82 -10.66 19.46
CA ASN A 18 21.58 -10.62 20.21
C ASN A 18 21.00 -9.20 20.19
N LYS A 19 20.04 -8.96 19.30
CA LYS A 19 19.08 -7.83 19.21
C LYS A 19 19.51 -6.36 19.50
N ASN A 20 20.72 -6.09 19.92
CA ASN A 20 21.21 -4.74 20.19
C ASN A 20 22.33 -4.35 19.23
N SER A 21 21.97 -3.57 18.20
CA SER A 21 22.96 -2.88 17.36
C SER A 21 23.46 -1.64 18.12
N LYS A 22 24.77 -1.58 18.41
CA LYS A 22 25.39 -0.41 19.02
C LYS A 22 26.02 0.44 17.92
N VAL A 23 25.68 1.71 17.86
CA VAL A 23 26.35 2.68 16.98
C VAL A 23 27.76 2.90 17.51
N ILE A 24 28.78 2.55 16.72
CA ILE A 24 30.19 2.67 17.13
C ILE A 24 30.77 4.00 16.67
N SER A 25 30.36 4.49 15.51
CA SER A 25 30.81 5.80 15.02
C SER A 25 29.77 6.44 14.12
N SER A 26 29.65 7.74 14.27
CA SER A 26 28.76 8.57 13.46
C SER A 26 29.62 9.71 12.86
N TYR A 27 29.70 9.74 11.53
CA TYR A 27 30.41 10.78 10.79
C TYR A 27 29.45 11.62 9.98
N ASN A 28 29.52 12.94 10.17
CA ASN A 28 28.79 13.90 9.35
C ASN A 28 29.73 14.47 8.29
N LYS A 29 29.43 14.27 7.01
CA LYS A 29 30.23 14.77 5.90
C LYS A 29 29.39 15.59 4.93
N LYS A 30 29.93 16.72 4.44
CA LYS A 30 29.20 17.65 3.57
C LYS A 30 28.86 17.12 2.18
N SER A 31 29.66 16.23 1.63
CA SER A 31 29.35 15.61 0.32
C SER A 31 30.17 14.34 0.09
N LEU A 32 29.58 13.34 -0.51
CA LEU A 32 30.22 12.13 -1.00
C LEU A 32 29.85 11.93 -2.48
N LEU A 33 30.86 11.65 -3.30
CA LEU A 33 30.63 11.22 -4.66
C LEU A 33 30.66 9.69 -4.69
N ILE A 34 29.50 9.07 -4.86
CA ILE A 34 29.39 7.62 -4.98
C ILE A 34 29.18 7.29 -6.45
N ASN A 35 29.99 6.39 -6.96
CA ASN A 35 29.79 5.83 -8.29
C ASN A 35 28.84 4.64 -8.16
N LEU A 36 27.55 4.93 -8.04
CA LEU A 36 26.52 3.90 -8.13
C LEU A 36 26.39 3.53 -9.61
N ASN A 37 26.58 2.27 -9.91
CA ASN A 37 26.40 1.73 -11.26
C ASN A 37 24.92 1.69 -11.68
N GLU A 38 24.05 2.29 -10.87
CA GLU A 38 22.62 2.36 -11.11
C GLU A 38 22.21 3.73 -11.64
N ASP A 39 21.47 3.71 -12.71
CA ASP A 39 20.88 4.90 -13.34
C ASP A 39 19.63 5.33 -12.56
N PRO A 40 19.49 6.63 -12.15
CA PRO A 40 18.26 7.13 -11.52
C PRO A 40 17.00 6.80 -12.31
N ASN A 41 17.14 6.86 -13.65
CA ASN A 41 16.05 6.50 -14.55
C ASN A 41 15.64 5.02 -14.40
N LYS A 42 16.53 4.13 -13.95
CA LYS A 42 16.23 2.72 -13.74
C LYS A 42 15.26 2.53 -12.56
N ILE A 43 15.42 3.30 -11.48
CA ILE A 43 14.52 3.26 -10.32
C ILE A 43 13.11 3.74 -10.67
N PHE A 44 13.01 4.87 -11.40
CA PHE A 44 11.72 5.38 -11.87
C PHE A 44 11.09 4.50 -12.95
N LYS A 45 11.91 3.87 -13.80
CA LYS A 45 11.48 2.95 -14.83
C LYS A 45 10.94 1.66 -14.19
N GLN A 46 11.65 1.10 -13.22
CA GLN A 46 11.22 -0.08 -12.48
C GLN A 46 9.84 0.09 -11.83
N LYS A 47 9.57 1.24 -11.20
CA LYS A 47 8.25 1.52 -10.61
C LYS A 47 7.14 1.62 -11.66
N ARG A 48 7.42 2.19 -12.85
CA ARG A 48 6.46 2.21 -13.97
C ARG A 48 6.28 0.84 -14.60
N GLU A 49 7.35 0.06 -14.71
CA GLU A 49 7.31 -1.29 -15.26
C GLU A 49 6.43 -2.21 -14.42
N ILE A 50 6.51 -2.13 -13.08
CA ILE A 50 5.66 -2.91 -12.17
C ILE A 50 4.16 -2.61 -12.38
N GLN A 51 3.80 -1.34 -12.59
CA GLN A 51 2.41 -0.96 -12.85
C GLN A 51 1.89 -1.47 -14.21
N SER A 52 2.76 -1.62 -15.19
CA SER A 52 2.42 -2.15 -16.53
C SER A 52 2.47 -3.68 -16.63
N MET A 53 3.12 -4.35 -15.68
CA MET A 53 3.21 -5.81 -15.63
C MET A 53 1.86 -6.47 -15.35
N THR A 54 1.63 -7.63 -15.94
CA THR A 54 0.50 -8.50 -15.57
C THR A 54 0.69 -9.10 -14.18
N SER A 55 -0.38 -9.59 -13.56
CA SER A 55 -0.32 -10.20 -12.22
C SER A 55 0.63 -11.42 -12.14
N ASP A 56 0.79 -12.14 -13.24
CA ASP A 56 1.69 -13.29 -13.30
C ASP A 56 3.15 -12.88 -13.51
N GLU A 57 3.40 -11.81 -14.24
CA GLU A 57 4.71 -11.21 -14.37
C GLU A 57 5.22 -10.65 -13.04
N ILE A 58 4.35 -9.96 -12.28
CA ILE A 58 4.69 -9.48 -10.93
C ILE A 58 5.02 -10.65 -10.00
N LYS A 59 4.30 -11.79 -10.11
CA LYS A 59 4.63 -12.99 -9.32
C LYS A 59 6.02 -13.54 -9.65
N LYS A 60 6.36 -13.64 -10.94
CA LYS A 60 7.66 -14.11 -11.40
C LYS A 60 8.75 -13.18 -10.90
N PHE A 61 8.57 -11.87 -11.10
CA PHE A 61 9.49 -10.85 -10.65
C PHE A 61 9.77 -10.92 -9.13
N ILE A 62 8.72 -11.01 -8.30
CA ILE A 62 8.86 -11.19 -6.85
C ILE A 62 9.64 -12.46 -6.49
N ASN A 63 9.45 -13.55 -7.23
CA ASN A 63 10.14 -14.80 -6.96
C ASN A 63 11.61 -14.78 -7.39
N GLU A 64 11.94 -14.07 -8.45
CA GLU A 64 13.31 -13.87 -8.95
C GLU A 64 14.10 -12.99 -7.98
N GLU A 65 13.56 -11.84 -7.61
CA GLU A 65 14.17 -10.91 -6.63
C GLU A 65 14.43 -11.58 -5.27
N LYS A 66 13.51 -12.44 -4.81
CA LYS A 66 13.72 -13.22 -3.59
C LYS A 66 14.86 -14.21 -3.69
N LYS A 67 15.06 -14.83 -4.87
CA LYS A 67 16.19 -15.76 -5.09
C LYS A 67 17.51 -15.01 -5.11
N GLU A 68 17.52 -13.78 -5.56
CA GLU A 68 18.69 -12.89 -5.57
C GLU A 68 19.00 -12.28 -4.18
N GLY A 69 18.16 -12.57 -3.17
CA GLY A 69 18.36 -12.11 -1.80
C GLY A 69 17.78 -10.73 -1.50
N ASN A 70 16.98 -10.18 -2.41
CA ASN A 70 16.28 -8.93 -2.18
C ASN A 70 14.96 -9.21 -1.45
N PHE A 71 14.85 -8.77 -0.19
CA PHE A 71 13.68 -9.02 0.65
C PHE A 71 12.76 -7.79 0.82
N ASP A 72 13.18 -6.61 0.38
CA ASP A 72 12.36 -5.39 0.49
C ASP A 72 11.45 -5.20 -0.72
N LEU A 73 10.54 -6.14 -0.89
CA LEU A 73 9.56 -6.20 -2.00
C LEU A 73 8.16 -5.78 -1.53
N LYS A 74 8.08 -4.86 -0.55
CA LYS A 74 6.79 -4.43 0.01
C LYS A 74 5.91 -3.77 -1.05
N SER A 75 6.47 -2.90 -1.88
CA SER A 75 5.75 -2.18 -2.94
C SER A 75 5.16 -3.13 -3.99
N GLU A 76 5.90 -4.14 -4.40
CA GLU A 76 5.50 -5.14 -5.39
C GLU A 76 4.38 -6.03 -4.86
N ILE A 77 4.51 -6.45 -3.60
CA ILE A 77 3.48 -7.25 -2.93
C ILE A 77 2.21 -6.42 -2.72
N ILE A 78 2.34 -5.14 -2.38
CA ILE A 78 1.21 -4.21 -2.26
C ILE A 78 0.49 -4.11 -3.59
N GLU A 79 1.20 -3.78 -4.68
CA GLU A 79 0.62 -3.60 -6.01
C GLU A 79 -0.15 -4.86 -6.46
N LYS A 80 0.47 -6.04 -6.33
CA LYS A 80 -0.17 -7.31 -6.64
C LYS A 80 -1.44 -7.57 -5.83
N THR A 81 -1.35 -7.35 -4.51
CA THR A 81 -2.47 -7.62 -3.60
C THR A 81 -3.60 -6.60 -3.83
N GLN A 82 -3.26 -5.35 -4.12
CA GLN A 82 -4.20 -4.28 -4.37
C GLN A 82 -5.03 -4.51 -5.63
N ARG A 83 -4.46 -5.07 -6.68
CA ARG A 83 -5.21 -5.44 -7.90
C ARG A 83 -6.34 -6.42 -7.60
N THR A 84 -6.04 -7.48 -6.85
CA THR A 84 -7.06 -8.47 -6.45
C THR A 84 -8.07 -7.82 -5.50
N SER A 85 -7.61 -7.07 -4.52
CA SER A 85 -8.42 -6.39 -3.53
C SER A 85 -9.41 -5.39 -4.16
N ASN A 86 -8.97 -4.62 -5.17
CA ASN A 86 -9.80 -3.65 -5.87
C ASN A 86 -11.00 -4.32 -6.58
N SER A 87 -10.83 -5.51 -7.14
CA SER A 87 -11.94 -6.25 -7.75
C SER A 87 -13.02 -6.61 -6.74
N PHE A 88 -12.64 -7.01 -5.53
CA PHE A 88 -13.59 -7.27 -4.44
C PHE A 88 -14.25 -5.99 -3.92
N SER A 89 -13.51 -4.89 -3.87
CA SER A 89 -14.03 -3.61 -3.38
C SER A 89 -15.17 -3.07 -4.24
N ILE A 90 -15.13 -3.29 -5.55
CA ILE A 90 -16.21 -2.90 -6.46
C ILE A 90 -17.52 -3.58 -6.05
N ILE A 91 -17.49 -4.88 -5.79
CA ILE A 91 -18.67 -5.65 -5.36
C ILE A 91 -19.19 -5.12 -4.02
N ILE A 92 -18.30 -4.93 -3.05
CA ILE A 92 -18.65 -4.45 -1.70
C ILE A 92 -19.30 -3.06 -1.75
N LEU A 93 -18.68 -2.13 -2.48
CA LEU A 93 -19.19 -0.77 -2.61
C LEU A 93 -20.49 -0.71 -3.41
N THR A 94 -20.69 -1.60 -4.39
CA THR A 94 -21.95 -1.71 -5.14
C THR A 94 -23.09 -2.14 -4.22
N ILE A 95 -22.89 -3.18 -3.41
CA ILE A 95 -23.91 -3.64 -2.44
C ILE A 95 -24.21 -2.54 -1.42
N LEU A 96 -23.19 -1.83 -0.94
CA LEU A 96 -23.35 -0.73 -0.01
C LEU A 96 -24.13 0.43 -0.63
N GLY A 97 -23.79 0.85 -1.85
CA GLY A 97 -24.49 1.89 -2.59
C GLY A 97 -25.94 1.54 -2.86
N PHE A 98 -26.21 0.31 -3.28
CA PHE A 98 -27.56 -0.23 -3.44
C PHE A 98 -28.33 -0.14 -2.13
N SER A 99 -27.76 -0.60 -1.02
CA SER A 99 -28.40 -0.58 0.30
C SER A 99 -28.75 0.84 0.78
N ILE A 100 -27.91 1.84 0.47
CA ILE A 100 -28.17 3.25 0.79
C ILE A 100 -29.30 3.79 -0.10
N SER A 101 -29.31 3.45 -1.39
CA SER A 101 -30.28 3.95 -2.36
C SER A 101 -31.71 3.48 -2.07
N VAL A 102 -31.87 2.22 -1.71
CA VAL A 102 -33.21 1.59 -1.50
C VAL A 102 -33.87 2.01 -0.19
N LYS A 103 -33.09 2.41 0.82
CA LYS A 103 -33.65 2.85 2.11
C LYS A 103 -34.64 4.00 1.93
N LYS A 104 -35.90 3.76 2.30
CA LYS A 104 -36.97 4.76 2.37
C LYS A 104 -36.76 5.69 3.58
N LYS A 105 -35.72 6.51 3.60
CA LYS A 105 -35.57 7.57 4.59
C LYS A 105 -36.18 8.86 4.05
N LYS A 106 -36.79 9.64 4.95
CA LYS A 106 -37.25 11.04 4.68
C LYS A 106 -36.02 11.92 4.43
N GLY A 107 -35.47 11.85 3.25
CA GLY A 107 -34.32 12.64 2.80
C GLY A 107 -34.29 12.56 1.28
N GLY A 108 -34.27 13.70 0.63
CA GLY A 108 -34.30 13.77 -0.84
C GLY A 108 -33.14 13.03 -1.48
N LEU A 109 -33.17 12.92 -2.80
CA LEU A 109 -32.14 12.26 -3.62
C LEU A 109 -30.71 12.76 -3.28
N GLY A 110 -30.60 14.06 -2.96
CA GLY A 110 -29.31 14.67 -2.60
C GLY A 110 -28.64 14.04 -1.39
N LEU A 111 -29.40 13.75 -0.32
CA LEU A 111 -28.84 13.15 0.89
C LEU A 111 -28.31 11.73 0.66
N LYS A 112 -28.99 10.94 -0.17
CA LYS A 112 -28.53 9.59 -0.54
C LYS A 112 -27.24 9.63 -1.35
N LEU A 113 -27.16 10.56 -2.30
CA LEU A 113 -25.97 10.78 -3.13
C LEU A 113 -24.78 11.21 -2.27
N THR A 114 -24.99 12.17 -1.37
CA THR A 114 -23.94 12.65 -0.45
C THR A 114 -23.41 11.52 0.44
N LEU A 115 -24.29 10.69 1.00
CA LEU A 115 -23.88 9.53 1.81
C LEU A 115 -23.08 8.50 0.98
N GLY A 116 -23.48 8.24 -0.25
CA GLY A 116 -22.75 7.36 -1.15
C GLY A 116 -21.32 7.88 -1.43
N ILE A 117 -21.19 9.15 -1.78
CA ILE A 117 -19.89 9.80 -2.03
C ILE A 117 -19.02 9.78 -0.76
N LEU A 118 -19.60 10.09 0.39
CA LEU A 118 -18.90 10.09 1.67
C LEU A 118 -18.33 8.69 1.99
N MET A 119 -19.11 7.63 1.79
CA MET A 119 -18.66 6.26 2.00
C MET A 119 -17.52 5.87 1.05
N CYS A 120 -17.59 6.26 -0.21
CA CYS A 120 -16.48 6.06 -1.16
C CYS A 120 -15.21 6.80 -0.72
N PHE A 121 -15.36 8.05 -0.26
CA PHE A 121 -14.21 8.82 0.23
C PHE A 121 -13.55 8.16 1.45
N ILE A 122 -14.35 7.73 2.44
CA ILE A 122 -13.84 7.03 3.62
C ILE A 122 -13.12 5.73 3.22
N TYR A 123 -13.67 4.98 2.26
CA TYR A 123 -13.04 3.76 1.76
C TYR A 123 -11.65 4.05 1.14
N ILE A 124 -11.57 5.04 0.24
CA ILE A 124 -10.30 5.42 -0.42
C ILE A 124 -9.28 5.90 0.64
N PHE A 125 -9.73 6.69 1.60
CA PHE A 125 -8.88 7.17 2.69
C PHE A 125 -8.30 6.01 3.50
N LEU A 126 -9.14 5.06 3.94
CA LEU A 126 -8.68 3.87 4.68
C LEU A 126 -7.72 3.01 3.87
N MET A 127 -7.95 2.86 2.56
CA MET A 127 -7.07 2.11 1.68
C MET A 127 -5.68 2.76 1.58
N LYS A 128 -5.63 4.08 1.42
CA LYS A 128 -4.37 4.84 1.39
C LYS A 128 -3.65 4.80 2.73
N PHE A 129 -4.38 4.96 3.82
CA PHE A 129 -3.85 4.87 5.18
C PHE A 129 -3.21 3.50 5.45
N SER A 130 -3.91 2.41 5.15
CA SER A 130 -3.39 1.04 5.28
C SER A 130 -2.14 0.79 4.43
N THR A 131 -2.09 1.34 3.22
CA THR A 131 -0.92 1.25 2.35
C THR A 131 0.29 1.96 2.97
N THR A 132 0.09 3.13 3.55
CA THR A 132 1.15 3.91 4.21
C THR A 132 1.71 3.16 5.43
N LEU A 133 0.85 2.57 6.27
CA LEU A 133 1.28 1.75 7.41
C LEU A 133 2.13 0.55 6.97
N THR A 134 1.81 -0.05 5.83
CA THR A 134 2.60 -1.15 5.28
C THR A 134 3.99 -0.69 4.84
N LEU A 135 4.07 0.44 4.16
CA LEU A 135 5.36 1.01 3.70
C LEU A 135 6.26 1.37 4.89
N ASN A 136 5.68 1.86 5.96
CA ASN A 136 6.40 2.16 7.21
C ASN A 136 6.82 0.88 7.98
N GLY A 137 6.37 -0.29 7.56
CA GLY A 137 6.74 -1.57 8.18
C GLY A 137 5.92 -1.97 9.40
N GLU A 138 4.87 -1.22 9.73
CA GLU A 138 4.02 -1.48 10.89
C GLU A 138 3.05 -2.65 10.67
N MET A 139 2.67 -2.90 9.41
CA MET A 139 1.74 -3.96 9.03
C MET A 139 2.25 -4.79 7.85
N GLY A 140 1.87 -6.05 7.83
CA GLY A 140 2.14 -6.92 6.69
C GLY A 140 1.36 -6.47 5.43
N PRO A 141 1.98 -6.53 4.22
CA PRO A 141 1.37 -5.99 3.00
C PRO A 141 0.00 -6.59 2.66
N ARG A 142 -0.19 -7.86 2.96
CA ARG A 142 -1.46 -8.56 2.66
C ARG A 142 -2.58 -8.15 3.61
N SER A 143 -2.31 -8.19 4.93
CA SER A 143 -3.31 -7.87 5.95
C SER A 143 -3.78 -6.42 5.86
N ALA A 144 -2.87 -5.49 5.63
CA ALA A 144 -3.20 -4.07 5.52
C ALA A 144 -4.16 -3.77 4.35
N ILE A 145 -3.95 -4.39 3.19
CA ILE A 145 -4.79 -4.14 2.01
C ILE A 145 -6.17 -4.78 2.13
N TRP A 146 -6.28 -5.93 2.81
CA TRP A 146 -7.58 -6.59 3.01
C TRP A 146 -8.41 -5.97 4.14
N LEU A 147 -7.78 -5.29 5.11
CA LEU A 147 -8.45 -4.69 6.28
C LEU A 147 -9.60 -3.73 5.89
N PRO A 148 -9.44 -2.74 5.00
CA PRO A 148 -10.54 -1.88 4.57
C PRO A 148 -11.68 -2.65 3.93
N ASN A 149 -11.37 -3.66 3.11
CA ASN A 149 -12.38 -4.48 2.45
C ASN A 149 -13.22 -5.28 3.45
N ILE A 150 -12.59 -5.85 4.48
CA ILE A 150 -13.30 -6.60 5.53
C ILE A 150 -14.24 -5.67 6.30
N ILE A 151 -13.77 -4.49 6.69
CA ILE A 151 -14.59 -3.50 7.40
C ILE A 151 -15.81 -3.11 6.55
N PHE A 152 -15.59 -2.75 5.28
CA PHE A 152 -16.68 -2.35 4.41
C PHE A 152 -17.61 -3.50 4.02
N LEU A 153 -17.09 -4.73 3.94
CA LEU A 153 -17.92 -5.93 3.75
C LEU A 153 -18.92 -6.09 4.90
N ILE A 154 -18.44 -5.98 6.14
CA ILE A 154 -19.31 -6.10 7.34
C ILE A 154 -20.39 -5.00 7.31
N ILE A 155 -20.00 -3.74 7.03
CA ILE A 155 -20.93 -2.61 6.95
C ILE A 155 -21.95 -2.84 5.83
N SER A 156 -21.51 -3.33 4.67
CA SER A 156 -22.33 -3.61 3.51
C SER A 156 -23.37 -4.69 3.81
N LEU A 157 -22.94 -5.82 4.38
CA LEU A 157 -23.82 -6.92 4.77
C LEU A 157 -24.82 -6.51 5.85
N TYR A 158 -24.38 -5.76 6.86
CA TYR A 158 -25.27 -5.22 7.89
C TYR A 158 -26.33 -4.26 7.29
N SER A 159 -25.91 -3.38 6.40
CA SER A 159 -26.81 -2.45 5.72
C SER A 159 -27.81 -3.18 4.82
N PHE A 160 -27.38 -4.23 4.14
CA PHE A 160 -28.22 -5.06 3.28
C PHE A 160 -29.24 -5.87 4.10
N LYS A 161 -28.79 -6.52 5.19
CA LYS A 161 -29.68 -7.26 6.08
C LYS A 161 -30.80 -6.39 6.66
N LYS A 162 -30.47 -5.14 7.05
CA LYS A 162 -31.46 -4.19 7.57
C LYS A 162 -32.44 -3.68 6.50
N LEU A 163 -32.23 -3.99 5.24
CA LEU A 163 -33.14 -3.68 4.14
C LEU A 163 -34.16 -4.80 3.93
N ALA A 164 -33.76 -6.03 4.23
CA ALA A 164 -34.59 -7.24 4.03
C ALA A 164 -35.62 -7.46 5.14
N TYR A 165 -35.50 -6.70 6.25
CA TYR A 165 -36.45 -6.63 7.34
C TYR A 165 -37.04 -5.22 7.45
#